data_7a8ec8104024eaae465d853e8357a751
#
_entry.id   7a8ec8104024eaae465d853e8357a751
#
_cell.length_a   1.000
_cell.length_b   1.000
_cell.length_c   1.000
_cell.angle_alpha   90.00
_cell.angle_beta   90.00
_cell.angle_gamma   90.00
#
_symmetry.space_group_name_H-M   'P 1'
#
loop_
_entity.id
_entity.type
_entity.pdbx_description
1 polymer ?
#
loop_
_entity_poly.entity_id
_entity_poly.type
_entity_poly.pdbx_seq_one_letter_code
_entity_poly.pdbx_strand_id
1 'polypeptide(L)'
;MSITKNADRADRADRAENAEKPSPGGTDFDVVIRGGTVFDGTGAPGVRADVGIRAGVVAAISPAPLPVSPGTRVVEAEGRWVTPGFVDTHTHYDVELLVSPGLGESVRHGVTTVLVGNCSISGVYSGAVDVADLFSRVEALPRDSVLAALEQKKTWSGPADWRRTVENLPLGPNVASFLGHSDVRASVMGLGRATDPKQFPSLDELRKIDRRINAALDEGFLGVSTMTNPWDKMDGDRYRSRTLPSTHASWGEFRRISRLLRRRDRVLQGVPNLNTKVDVAFYAATSTGLFRKPLRVSLLAAADTLAEPWVNRIFRPIAFAANTLGKGKFVWQHLPTTFKVWADGIDLVVFEEFGSGREALHLVDEMARTDLLEQESYRRWFRRDFEKRFSPRVWHRDFDDALIVACPDESLVGQTVGDVARARKLHPADAYLDLVVEYGTDFRWTTTIANAREKVANRLARTPGVTIGFSDAGAHLRNMAFYNFGIRLLERVHRAQLKGTPFLTTGEAVYKLTGELADFYRLDAGRLQVGARADVVVVDPSGLDGESLEYHEEAMDEFGGIRRMVNRNDRAVAATIIGGHVVWSDGQFAPGYGSEFAAGRFLPAGEAVAPRPLAAPRPAGHSVGIPASSQAE
;
A
#
# COMPACT_ATOMS: atom_id res chain seq x y z
N MET A 1 -25.82 9.40 -44.20
CA MET A 1 -26.06 9.53 -42.74
C MET A 1 -24.72 9.56 -41.98
N SER A 2 -23.90 10.58 -42.21
CA SER A 2 -22.56 10.68 -41.61
C SER A 2 -22.06 12.13 -41.52
N ILE A 3 -22.82 13.05 -40.94
CA ILE A 3 -22.40 14.44 -40.72
C ILE A 3 -22.74 14.96 -39.31
N THR A 4 -23.49 14.24 -38.49
CA THR A 4 -23.94 14.73 -37.18
C THR A 4 -23.08 14.30 -35.97
N LYS A 5 -22.05 13.50 -36.16
CA LYS A 5 -21.16 13.04 -35.04
C LYS A 5 -19.93 13.89 -34.77
N ASN A 6 -19.60 14.86 -35.64
CA ASN A 6 -18.41 15.71 -35.45
C ASN A 6 -18.72 17.06 -34.73
N ALA A 7 -19.97 17.49 -34.65
CA ALA A 7 -20.34 18.72 -33.97
C ALA A 7 -20.30 18.59 -32.43
N ASP A 8 -20.73 17.46 -31.90
CA ASP A 8 -20.74 17.23 -30.43
C ASP A 8 -19.34 17.04 -29.81
N ARG A 9 -18.31 16.76 -30.62
CA ARG A 9 -16.94 16.61 -30.16
C ARG A 9 -16.19 17.94 -30.08
N ALA A 10 -16.51 18.88 -30.92
CA ALA A 10 -15.95 20.24 -30.89
C ALA A 10 -16.52 21.05 -29.71
N ASP A 11 -17.83 20.92 -29.42
CA ASP A 11 -18.49 21.62 -28.32
C ASP A 11 -18.08 21.15 -26.92
N ARG A 12 -17.60 19.91 -26.78
CA ARG A 12 -17.00 19.41 -25.52
C ARG A 12 -15.54 19.82 -25.32
N ALA A 13 -14.78 19.98 -26.39
CA ALA A 13 -13.39 20.45 -26.33
C ALA A 13 -13.36 21.96 -25.98
N ASP A 14 -14.23 22.77 -26.57
CA ASP A 14 -14.33 24.20 -26.28
C ASP A 14 -14.87 24.51 -24.87
N ARG A 15 -15.69 23.63 -24.29
CA ARG A 15 -16.11 23.75 -22.87
C ARG A 15 -15.04 23.39 -21.85
N ALA A 16 -14.07 22.57 -22.22
CA ALA A 16 -12.94 22.22 -21.34
C ALA A 16 -11.82 23.29 -21.39
N GLU A 17 -11.69 24.02 -22.51
CA GLU A 17 -10.70 25.11 -22.66
C GLU A 17 -11.15 26.45 -22.08
N ASN A 18 -12.47 26.66 -21.94
CA ASN A 18 -13.05 27.86 -21.35
C ASN A 18 -13.41 27.77 -19.86
N ALA A 19 -12.86 26.81 -19.13
CA ALA A 19 -12.84 26.90 -17.67
C ALA A 19 -11.92 28.07 -17.28
N GLU A 20 -12.52 29.25 -17.12
CA GLU A 20 -11.83 30.44 -16.60
C GLU A 20 -10.99 30.06 -15.40
N LYS A 21 -9.66 30.28 -15.48
CA LYS A 21 -8.78 30.20 -14.32
C LYS A 21 -9.39 31.08 -13.23
N PRO A 22 -9.71 30.55 -12.04
CA PRO A 22 -10.37 31.33 -11.00
C PRO A 22 -9.54 32.57 -10.69
N SER A 23 -10.17 33.72 -10.73
CA SER A 23 -9.57 35.00 -10.37
C SER A 23 -9.03 34.93 -8.93
N PRO A 24 -7.83 35.46 -8.63
CA PRO A 24 -7.21 35.38 -7.29
C PRO A 24 -7.93 36.16 -6.18
N GLY A 25 -9.12 36.67 -6.39
CA GLY A 25 -9.83 37.60 -5.49
C GLY A 25 -11.24 37.22 -5.02
N GLY A 26 -11.76 36.04 -5.38
CA GLY A 26 -13.05 35.60 -4.86
C GLY A 26 -12.97 35.12 -3.41
N THR A 27 -13.95 35.49 -2.57
CA THR A 27 -14.01 35.16 -1.13
C THR A 27 -14.76 33.86 -0.84
N ASP A 28 -15.37 33.24 -1.85
CA ASP A 28 -16.21 32.04 -1.67
C ASP A 28 -15.39 30.76 -1.77
N PHE A 29 -15.50 29.89 -0.75
CA PHE A 29 -14.90 28.58 -0.69
C PHE A 29 -15.99 27.50 -0.76
N ASP A 30 -15.68 26.37 -1.43
CA ASP A 30 -16.55 25.19 -1.42
C ASP A 30 -16.50 24.50 -0.06
N VAL A 31 -15.29 24.42 0.52
CA VAL A 31 -15.05 23.85 1.85
C VAL A 31 -14.11 24.75 2.63
N VAL A 32 -14.40 24.96 3.92
CA VAL A 32 -13.52 25.59 4.90
C VAL A 32 -13.26 24.60 6.04
N ILE A 33 -12.00 24.23 6.26
CA ILE A 33 -11.56 23.49 7.43
C ILE A 33 -11.10 24.50 8.47
N ARG A 34 -11.79 24.55 9.61
CA ARG A 34 -11.68 25.65 10.58
C ARG A 34 -10.87 25.28 11.81
N GLY A 35 -9.90 26.14 12.18
CA GLY A 35 -9.26 26.18 13.50
C GLY A 35 -8.31 25.02 13.80
N GLY A 36 -7.90 24.23 12.81
CA GLY A 36 -7.05 23.07 12.99
C GLY A 36 -5.56 23.39 13.11
N THR A 37 -4.78 22.43 13.62
CA THR A 37 -3.32 22.46 13.53
C THR A 37 -2.90 21.86 12.19
N VAL A 38 -2.46 22.70 11.28
CA VAL A 38 -2.13 22.34 9.89
C VAL A 38 -0.67 21.89 9.80
N PHE A 39 -0.46 20.67 9.29
CA PHE A 39 0.83 20.11 8.91
C PHE A 39 0.90 20.04 7.37
N ASP A 40 1.90 20.65 6.77
CA ASP A 40 1.97 20.85 5.31
C ASP A 40 2.56 19.67 4.51
N GLY A 41 2.98 18.61 5.19
CA GLY A 41 3.63 17.45 4.57
C GLY A 41 5.12 17.66 4.25
N THR A 42 5.78 18.70 4.78
CA THR A 42 7.23 18.94 4.63
C THR A 42 8.07 18.42 5.81
N GLY A 43 7.42 18.05 6.91
CA GLY A 43 8.07 17.70 8.18
C GLY A 43 8.17 18.89 9.14
N ALA A 44 7.70 20.07 8.75
CA ALA A 44 7.65 21.27 9.59
C ALA A 44 6.67 21.10 10.76
N PRO A 45 6.86 21.86 11.85
CA PRO A 45 5.89 21.94 12.93
C PRO A 45 4.52 22.42 12.44
N GLY A 46 3.46 21.92 13.08
CA GLY A 46 2.10 22.34 12.76
C GLY A 46 1.83 23.80 13.10
N VAL A 47 0.98 24.44 12.31
CA VAL A 47 0.56 25.84 12.47
C VAL A 47 -0.95 25.89 12.59
N ARG A 48 -1.48 26.62 13.58
CA ARG A 48 -2.93 26.83 13.69
C ARG A 48 -3.42 27.71 12.55
N ALA A 49 -4.32 27.20 11.72
CA ALA A 49 -4.85 27.92 10.58
C ALA A 49 -6.18 27.32 10.09
N ASP A 50 -6.95 28.13 9.34
CA ASP A 50 -8.04 27.66 8.50
C ASP A 50 -7.50 27.28 7.11
N VAL A 51 -8.12 26.28 6.48
CA VAL A 51 -7.83 25.88 5.10
C VAL A 51 -9.08 26.06 4.24
N GLY A 52 -8.99 26.94 3.25
CA GLY A 52 -10.05 27.18 2.26
C GLY A 52 -9.80 26.40 0.98
N ILE A 53 -10.79 25.65 0.54
CA ILE A 53 -10.76 24.82 -0.66
C ILE A 53 -11.75 25.39 -1.68
N ARG A 54 -11.32 25.48 -2.95
CA ARG A 54 -12.14 25.92 -4.08
C ARG A 54 -11.79 25.14 -5.33
N ALA A 55 -12.80 24.66 -6.04
CA ALA A 55 -12.63 23.92 -7.29
C ALA A 55 -11.59 22.78 -7.20
N GLY A 56 -11.63 22.04 -6.10
CA GLY A 56 -10.74 20.90 -5.87
C GLY A 56 -9.30 21.22 -5.50
N VAL A 57 -8.95 22.50 -5.28
CA VAL A 57 -7.60 22.93 -4.88
C VAL A 57 -7.61 23.69 -3.56
N VAL A 58 -6.51 23.65 -2.84
CA VAL A 58 -6.28 24.49 -1.66
C VAL A 58 -6.11 25.94 -2.13
N ALA A 59 -7.12 26.77 -1.91
CA ALA A 59 -7.15 28.17 -2.35
C ALA A 59 -6.53 29.12 -1.32
N ALA A 60 -6.63 28.80 -0.01
CA ALA A 60 -6.08 29.61 1.06
C ALA A 60 -5.67 28.75 2.26
N ILE A 61 -4.62 29.18 2.97
CA ILE A 61 -4.29 28.73 4.32
C ILE A 61 -4.04 30.00 5.14
N SER A 62 -4.83 30.23 6.18
CA SER A 62 -4.84 31.50 6.91
C SER A 62 -4.88 31.29 8.42
N PRO A 63 -4.01 31.98 9.19
CA PRO A 63 -4.12 32.02 10.65
C PRO A 63 -5.32 32.83 11.15
N ALA A 64 -5.89 33.68 10.30
CA ALA A 64 -7.14 34.38 10.56
C ALA A 64 -8.33 33.59 10.01
N PRO A 65 -9.51 33.68 10.65
CA PRO A 65 -10.70 32.99 10.18
C PRO A 65 -11.03 33.32 8.71
N LEU A 66 -11.30 32.27 7.93
CA LEU A 66 -11.72 32.43 6.54
C LEU A 66 -13.23 32.72 6.46
N PRO A 67 -13.67 33.51 5.47
CA PRO A 67 -15.09 33.79 5.27
C PRO A 67 -15.83 32.51 4.87
N VAL A 68 -17.08 32.41 5.29
CA VAL A 68 -17.99 31.31 5.02
C VAL A 68 -19.26 31.89 4.38
N SER A 69 -19.60 31.42 3.21
CA SER A 69 -20.82 31.78 2.46
C SER A 69 -21.92 30.71 2.63
N PRO A 70 -23.20 30.99 2.31
CA PRO A 70 -24.30 30.04 2.50
C PRO A 70 -24.11 28.67 1.83
N GLY A 71 -23.27 28.55 0.79
CA GLY A 71 -22.96 27.28 0.11
C GLY A 71 -21.68 26.59 0.60
N THR A 72 -20.91 27.22 1.49
CA THR A 72 -19.64 26.68 1.98
C THR A 72 -19.87 25.55 2.98
N ARG A 73 -19.31 24.36 2.74
CA ARG A 73 -19.26 23.29 3.74
C ARG A 73 -18.17 23.59 4.76
N VAL A 74 -18.52 23.62 6.03
CA VAL A 74 -17.55 23.81 7.11
C VAL A 74 -17.20 22.47 7.75
N VAL A 75 -15.90 22.20 7.90
CA VAL A 75 -15.35 21.06 8.64
C VAL A 75 -14.65 21.62 9.89
N GLU A 76 -15.23 21.41 11.07
CA GLU A 76 -14.65 21.87 12.33
C GLU A 76 -13.43 21.02 12.69
N ALA A 77 -12.28 21.69 12.91
CA ALA A 77 -11.01 21.05 13.20
C ALA A 77 -10.32 21.61 14.46
N GLU A 78 -11.05 22.31 15.32
CA GLU A 78 -10.52 22.79 16.59
C GLU A 78 -9.97 21.62 17.43
N GLY A 79 -8.71 21.72 17.88
CA GLY A 79 -8.01 20.64 18.59
C GLY A 79 -7.55 19.47 17.72
N ARG A 80 -7.86 19.47 16.44
CA ARG A 80 -7.53 18.40 15.46
C ARG A 80 -6.33 18.76 14.60
N TRP A 81 -5.73 17.73 13.99
CA TRP A 81 -4.65 17.87 13.02
C TRP A 81 -5.21 17.87 11.62
N VAL A 82 -4.78 18.82 10.80
CA VAL A 82 -5.13 18.92 9.38
C VAL A 82 -3.87 18.59 8.59
N THR A 83 -3.89 17.48 7.84
CA THR A 83 -2.72 16.94 7.15
C THR A 83 -3.03 16.74 5.67
N PRO A 84 -2.01 16.67 4.79
CA PRO A 84 -2.24 16.09 3.46
C PRO A 84 -2.77 14.67 3.61
N GLY A 85 -3.49 14.18 2.61
CA GLY A 85 -3.93 12.81 2.56
C GLY A 85 -2.76 11.82 2.52
N PHE A 86 -2.93 10.66 3.17
CA PHE A 86 -1.90 9.63 3.24
C PHE A 86 -1.73 8.93 1.90
N VAL A 87 -0.49 8.51 1.62
CA VAL A 87 -0.14 7.78 0.40
C VAL A 87 0.20 6.34 0.77
N ASP A 88 -0.54 5.40 0.21
CA ASP A 88 -0.26 3.97 0.34
C ASP A 88 0.48 3.48 -0.90
N THR A 89 1.76 3.16 -0.74
CA THR A 89 2.66 2.85 -1.85
C THR A 89 2.73 1.37 -2.20
N HIS A 90 2.02 0.54 -1.44
CA HIS A 90 2.03 -0.90 -1.67
C HIS A 90 0.66 -1.51 -1.39
N THR A 91 -0.11 -1.63 -2.45
CA THR A 91 -1.45 -2.24 -2.44
C THR A 91 -1.61 -3.21 -3.61
N HIS A 92 -2.60 -4.08 -3.50
CA HIS A 92 -3.02 -5.05 -4.50
C HIS A 92 -4.49 -4.86 -4.92
N TYR A 93 -4.90 -3.61 -4.96
CA TYR A 93 -6.26 -3.21 -5.36
C TYR A 93 -6.55 -3.37 -6.86
N ASP A 94 -5.64 -3.95 -7.65
CA ASP A 94 -5.74 -4.06 -9.11
C ASP A 94 -7.07 -4.64 -9.60
N VAL A 95 -7.64 -5.60 -8.89
CA VAL A 95 -8.93 -6.21 -9.23
C VAL A 95 -10.07 -5.57 -8.44
N GLU A 96 -9.91 -5.33 -7.13
CA GLU A 96 -10.94 -4.69 -6.30
C GLU A 96 -11.34 -3.33 -6.86
N LEU A 97 -10.39 -2.56 -7.40
CA LEU A 97 -10.61 -1.27 -8.04
C LEU A 97 -11.67 -1.31 -9.16
N LEU A 98 -11.81 -2.46 -9.84
CA LEU A 98 -12.75 -2.62 -10.94
C LEU A 98 -14.20 -2.83 -10.49
N VAL A 99 -14.38 -3.34 -9.29
CA VAL A 99 -15.70 -3.70 -8.73
C VAL A 99 -16.12 -2.79 -7.59
N SER A 100 -15.16 -2.29 -6.80
CA SER A 100 -15.40 -1.39 -5.67
C SER A 100 -14.42 -0.20 -5.68
N PRO A 101 -14.50 0.71 -6.67
CA PRO A 101 -13.51 1.78 -6.89
C PRO A 101 -13.45 2.82 -5.76
N GLY A 102 -14.39 2.80 -4.83
CA GLY A 102 -14.38 3.62 -3.64
C GLY A 102 -13.24 3.29 -2.68
N LEU A 103 -12.79 2.03 -2.61
CA LEU A 103 -11.73 1.54 -1.72
C LEU A 103 -11.90 2.04 -0.28
N GLY A 104 -13.13 1.90 0.25
CA GLY A 104 -13.60 2.55 1.46
C GLY A 104 -12.75 2.28 2.70
N GLU A 105 -12.20 1.06 2.86
CA GLU A 105 -11.40 0.74 4.04
C GLU A 105 -10.11 1.57 4.12
N SER A 106 -9.46 1.84 3.01
CA SER A 106 -8.30 2.75 2.99
C SER A 106 -8.70 4.20 3.22
N VAL A 107 -9.78 4.66 2.57
CA VAL A 107 -10.19 6.07 2.60
C VAL A 107 -10.73 6.51 3.96
N ARG A 108 -11.48 5.66 4.67
CA ARG A 108 -11.95 5.95 6.04
C ARG A 108 -10.79 6.13 7.03
N HIS A 109 -9.61 5.58 6.72
CA HIS A 109 -8.39 5.73 7.51
C HIS A 109 -7.44 6.82 7.00
N GLY A 110 -7.92 7.70 6.10
CA GLY A 110 -7.19 8.87 5.63
C GLY A 110 -6.26 8.61 4.44
N VAL A 111 -6.30 7.45 3.81
CA VAL A 111 -5.55 7.18 2.57
C VAL A 111 -6.29 7.84 1.41
N THR A 112 -5.64 8.79 0.74
CA THR A 112 -6.20 9.50 -0.42
C THR A 112 -5.52 9.15 -1.73
N THR A 113 -4.42 8.39 -1.67
CA THR A 113 -3.67 7.94 -2.85
C THR A 113 -3.17 6.52 -2.63
N VAL A 114 -3.46 5.62 -3.58
CA VAL A 114 -3.02 4.23 -3.57
C VAL A 114 -2.18 3.91 -4.80
N LEU A 115 -1.15 3.07 -4.62
CA LEU A 115 -0.29 2.57 -5.70
C LEU A 115 -0.60 1.10 -5.95
N VAL A 116 -1.03 0.77 -7.17
CA VAL A 116 -1.35 -0.59 -7.63
C VAL A 116 -0.26 -1.15 -8.54
N GLY A 117 -0.35 -2.41 -8.94
CA GLY A 117 0.62 -3.07 -9.81
C GLY A 117 1.92 -3.43 -9.08
N ASN A 118 1.87 -3.70 -7.79
CA ASN A 118 3.02 -4.09 -6.97
C ASN A 118 3.42 -5.56 -7.17
N CYS A 119 4.49 -6.02 -6.55
CA CYS A 119 4.95 -7.42 -6.47
C CYS A 119 5.05 -8.13 -7.81
N SER A 120 5.42 -7.42 -8.89
CA SER A 120 5.49 -7.93 -10.27
C SER A 120 4.15 -8.25 -10.94
N ILE A 121 3.03 -8.02 -10.28
CA ILE A 121 1.71 -8.39 -10.76
C ILE A 121 0.96 -7.13 -11.20
N SER A 122 0.32 -7.21 -12.36
CA SER A 122 -0.65 -6.22 -12.85
C SER A 122 -1.55 -6.90 -13.88
N GLY A 123 -2.71 -6.31 -14.17
CA GLY A 123 -3.65 -6.83 -15.18
C GLY A 123 -3.62 -6.03 -16.49
N VAL A 124 -2.47 -5.44 -16.87
CA VAL A 124 -2.41 -4.50 -18.00
C VAL A 124 -2.37 -5.19 -19.36
N TYR A 125 -1.60 -6.24 -19.50
CA TYR A 125 -1.38 -6.91 -20.79
C TYR A 125 -1.94 -8.32 -20.87
N SER A 126 -1.85 -9.12 -19.80
CA SER A 126 -2.27 -10.53 -19.79
C SER A 126 -3.80 -10.67 -19.86
N GLY A 127 -4.28 -11.79 -20.40
CA GLY A 127 -5.71 -12.11 -20.42
C GLY A 127 -6.28 -12.39 -19.03
N ALA A 128 -7.61 -12.33 -18.88
CA ALA A 128 -8.29 -12.48 -17.59
C ALA A 128 -7.88 -13.75 -16.83
N VAL A 129 -7.80 -14.89 -17.50
CA VAL A 129 -7.41 -16.17 -16.89
C VAL A 129 -5.97 -16.15 -16.38
N ASP A 130 -5.03 -15.59 -17.15
CA ASP A 130 -3.63 -15.50 -16.74
C ASP A 130 -3.46 -14.52 -15.55
N VAL A 131 -4.23 -13.42 -15.55
CA VAL A 131 -4.24 -12.46 -14.43
C VAL A 131 -4.81 -13.12 -13.17
N ALA A 132 -5.93 -13.86 -13.27
CA ALA A 132 -6.49 -14.58 -12.13
C ALA A 132 -5.49 -15.60 -11.56
N ASP A 133 -4.80 -16.38 -12.43
CA ASP A 133 -3.79 -17.34 -12.03
C ASP A 133 -2.59 -16.67 -11.33
N LEU A 134 -2.22 -15.44 -11.75
CA LEU A 134 -1.11 -14.66 -11.16
C LEU A 134 -1.45 -14.08 -9.78
N PHE A 135 -2.70 -13.62 -9.60
CA PHE A 135 -3.09 -12.93 -8.35
C PHE A 135 -3.49 -13.89 -7.23
N SER A 136 -4.22 -14.97 -7.54
CA SER A 136 -5.04 -15.65 -6.55
C SER A 136 -4.26 -16.25 -5.39
N ARG A 137 -3.24 -17.08 -5.64
CA ARG A 137 -2.53 -17.76 -4.55
C ARG A 137 -1.54 -16.87 -3.82
N VAL A 138 -0.78 -16.06 -4.55
CA VAL A 138 0.22 -15.18 -3.94
C VAL A 138 -0.42 -14.12 -3.07
N GLU A 139 -1.58 -13.59 -3.51
CA GLU A 139 -2.31 -12.54 -2.80
C GLU A 139 -3.44 -13.10 -1.92
N ALA A 140 -3.56 -14.43 -1.82
CA ALA A 140 -4.61 -15.14 -1.09
C ALA A 140 -6.02 -14.61 -1.40
N LEU A 141 -6.33 -14.48 -2.69
CA LEU A 141 -7.63 -14.07 -3.21
C LEU A 141 -8.36 -15.28 -3.81
N PRO A 142 -9.70 -15.41 -3.61
CA PRO A 142 -10.48 -16.45 -4.25
C PRO A 142 -10.43 -16.32 -5.76
N ARG A 143 -9.85 -17.31 -6.45
CA ARG A 143 -9.59 -17.27 -7.90
C ARG A 143 -10.83 -17.03 -8.73
N ASP A 144 -11.92 -17.69 -8.40
CA ASP A 144 -13.17 -17.61 -9.17
C ASP A 144 -13.78 -16.21 -9.09
N SER A 145 -13.72 -15.55 -7.93
CA SER A 145 -14.16 -14.16 -7.76
C SER A 145 -13.27 -13.20 -8.56
N VAL A 146 -11.95 -13.41 -8.54
CA VAL A 146 -10.99 -12.61 -9.33
C VAL A 146 -11.25 -12.80 -10.83
N LEU A 147 -11.42 -14.04 -11.29
CA LEU A 147 -11.70 -14.33 -12.70
C LEU A 147 -13.03 -13.73 -13.15
N ALA A 148 -14.10 -13.92 -12.38
CA ALA A 148 -15.42 -13.36 -12.69
C ALA A 148 -15.39 -11.82 -12.81
N ALA A 149 -14.71 -11.15 -11.90
CA ALA A 149 -14.53 -9.69 -11.96
C ALA A 149 -13.77 -9.26 -13.22
N LEU A 150 -12.70 -9.97 -13.57
CA LEU A 150 -11.90 -9.68 -14.76
C LEU A 150 -12.67 -9.96 -16.06
N GLU A 151 -13.37 -11.09 -16.17
CA GLU A 151 -14.19 -11.43 -17.35
C GLU A 151 -15.30 -10.39 -17.58
N GLN A 152 -15.88 -9.87 -16.51
CA GLN A 152 -16.91 -8.84 -16.61
C GLN A 152 -16.35 -7.45 -16.96
N LYS A 153 -15.19 -7.07 -16.43
CA LYS A 153 -14.70 -5.68 -16.46
C LYS A 153 -13.54 -5.44 -17.42
N LYS A 154 -12.72 -6.45 -17.70
CA LYS A 154 -11.49 -6.26 -18.49
C LYS A 154 -11.77 -6.18 -19.97
N THR A 155 -11.73 -4.97 -20.51
CA THR A 155 -11.92 -4.69 -21.95
C THR A 155 -10.66 -4.18 -22.65
N TRP A 156 -9.56 -4.02 -21.93
CA TRP A 156 -8.30 -3.47 -22.41
C TRP A 156 -7.26 -4.55 -22.68
N SER A 157 -6.30 -4.22 -23.53
CA SER A 157 -5.15 -5.07 -23.88
C SER A 157 -3.80 -4.36 -23.81
N GLY A 158 -3.79 -3.14 -23.25
CA GLY A 158 -2.59 -2.32 -23.12
C GLY A 158 -2.78 -1.13 -22.16
N PRO A 159 -1.70 -0.37 -21.89
CA PRO A 159 -1.68 0.63 -20.83
C PRO A 159 -2.57 1.85 -21.11
N ALA A 160 -2.71 2.28 -22.36
CA ALA A 160 -3.56 3.43 -22.71
C ALA A 160 -5.04 3.15 -22.45
N ASP A 161 -5.51 1.96 -22.86
CA ASP A 161 -6.90 1.56 -22.63
C ASP A 161 -7.16 1.25 -21.15
N TRP A 162 -6.19 0.62 -20.46
CA TRP A 162 -6.25 0.39 -19.02
C TRP A 162 -6.38 1.71 -18.27
N ARG A 163 -5.53 2.69 -18.55
CA ARG A 163 -5.58 4.02 -17.95
C ARG A 163 -6.94 4.68 -18.19
N ARG A 164 -7.42 4.68 -19.43
CA ARG A 164 -8.72 5.23 -19.78
C ARG A 164 -9.87 4.56 -19.02
N THR A 165 -9.80 3.24 -18.86
CA THR A 165 -10.79 2.50 -18.07
C THR A 165 -10.78 2.95 -16.63
N VAL A 166 -9.60 3.03 -15.99
CA VAL A 166 -9.45 3.48 -14.60
C VAL A 166 -9.92 4.93 -14.43
N GLU A 167 -9.58 5.85 -15.36
CA GLU A 167 -10.02 7.24 -15.31
C GLU A 167 -11.55 7.42 -15.44
N ASN A 168 -12.24 6.42 -15.99
CA ASN A 168 -13.70 6.43 -16.11
C ASN A 168 -14.44 5.77 -14.94
N LEU A 169 -13.71 5.17 -13.98
CA LEU A 169 -14.32 4.64 -12.76
C LEU A 169 -14.67 5.77 -11.80
N PRO A 170 -15.69 5.61 -10.95
CA PRO A 170 -15.98 6.53 -9.87
C PRO A 170 -14.95 6.36 -8.73
N LEU A 171 -13.70 6.72 -9.01
CA LEU A 171 -12.58 6.52 -8.09
C LEU A 171 -12.81 7.24 -6.76
N GLY A 172 -12.67 6.52 -5.66
CA GLY A 172 -12.60 7.10 -4.33
C GLY A 172 -11.26 7.82 -4.13
N PRO A 173 -10.16 7.10 -3.88
CA PRO A 173 -8.83 7.69 -3.80
C PRO A 173 -8.21 7.92 -5.18
N ASN A 174 -7.14 8.71 -5.22
CA ASN A 174 -6.27 8.77 -6.39
C ASN A 174 -5.54 7.44 -6.58
N VAL A 175 -5.27 7.09 -7.83
CA VAL A 175 -4.61 5.85 -8.21
C VAL A 175 -3.36 6.15 -9.03
N ALA A 176 -2.22 5.57 -8.66
CA ALA A 176 -1.04 5.50 -9.50
C ALA A 176 -0.65 4.02 -9.69
N SER A 177 0.04 3.68 -10.77
CA SER A 177 0.29 2.27 -11.09
C SER A 177 1.73 1.98 -11.47
N PHE A 178 2.23 0.83 -11.01
CA PHE A 178 3.36 0.15 -11.62
C PHE A 178 2.90 -0.77 -12.75
N LEU A 179 3.83 -1.10 -13.63
CA LEU A 179 3.67 -2.20 -14.56
C LEU A 179 4.32 -3.46 -13.99
N GLY A 180 3.56 -4.53 -13.83
CA GLY A 180 4.05 -5.80 -13.32
C GLY A 180 4.99 -6.51 -14.30
N HIS A 181 6.20 -6.87 -13.86
CA HIS A 181 7.16 -7.59 -14.69
C HIS A 181 6.65 -8.98 -15.08
N SER A 182 5.93 -9.66 -14.18
CA SER A 182 5.29 -10.95 -14.46
C SER A 182 4.22 -10.84 -15.52
N ASP A 183 3.38 -9.80 -15.50
CA ASP A 183 2.37 -9.53 -16.52
C ASP A 183 3.03 -9.33 -17.90
N VAL A 184 4.07 -8.49 -17.99
CA VAL A 184 4.78 -8.25 -19.25
C VAL A 184 5.41 -9.52 -19.79
N ARG A 185 6.08 -10.32 -18.94
CA ARG A 185 6.69 -11.59 -19.37
C ARG A 185 5.66 -12.61 -19.84
N ALA A 186 4.59 -12.81 -19.08
CA ALA A 186 3.50 -13.72 -19.41
C ALA A 186 2.87 -13.34 -20.76
N SER A 187 2.59 -12.06 -20.95
CA SER A 187 1.96 -11.58 -22.18
C SER A 187 2.85 -11.66 -23.43
N VAL A 188 4.19 -11.69 -23.29
CA VAL A 188 5.14 -11.78 -24.43
C VAL A 188 5.54 -13.21 -24.72
N MET A 189 5.81 -14.03 -23.69
CA MET A 189 6.33 -15.39 -23.83
C MET A 189 5.24 -16.46 -23.77
N GLY A 190 4.04 -16.09 -23.28
CA GLY A 190 3.02 -17.02 -22.79
C GLY A 190 3.36 -17.52 -21.37
N LEU A 191 2.32 -17.66 -20.53
CA LEU A 191 2.47 -17.95 -19.10
C LEU A 191 3.28 -19.24 -18.84
N GLY A 192 3.08 -20.29 -19.65
CA GLY A 192 3.79 -21.56 -19.50
C GLY A 192 5.30 -21.46 -19.68
N ARG A 193 5.77 -20.71 -20.71
CA ARG A 193 7.21 -20.47 -20.94
C ARG A 193 7.78 -19.47 -19.93
N ALA A 194 7.01 -18.47 -19.59
CA ALA A 194 7.44 -17.41 -18.66
C ALA A 194 7.71 -17.94 -17.24
N THR A 195 7.07 -19.06 -16.86
CA THR A 195 7.20 -19.76 -15.57
C THR A 195 8.09 -21.00 -15.61
N ASP A 196 8.74 -21.28 -16.72
CA ASP A 196 9.71 -22.38 -16.85
C ASP A 196 11.14 -21.84 -16.63
N PRO A 197 11.87 -22.31 -15.59
CA PRO A 197 13.22 -21.85 -15.30
C PRO A 197 14.25 -22.14 -16.41
N LYS A 198 13.92 -23.02 -17.35
CA LYS A 198 14.79 -23.40 -18.49
C LYS A 198 14.51 -22.56 -19.74
N GLN A 199 13.46 -21.74 -19.74
CA GLN A 199 13.04 -20.94 -20.88
C GLN A 199 13.42 -19.47 -20.69
N PHE A 200 14.15 -18.92 -21.64
CA PHE A 200 14.53 -17.51 -21.63
C PHE A 200 13.89 -16.78 -22.81
N PRO A 201 13.63 -15.48 -22.69
CA PRO A 201 13.12 -14.69 -23.81
C PRO A 201 14.18 -14.57 -24.91
N SER A 202 13.75 -14.72 -26.16
CA SER A 202 14.56 -14.42 -27.35
C SER A 202 14.86 -12.91 -27.42
N LEU A 203 15.79 -12.51 -28.30
CA LEU A 203 16.10 -11.09 -28.52
C LEU A 203 14.89 -10.28 -28.98
N ASP A 204 14.01 -10.89 -29.80
CA ASP A 204 12.78 -10.24 -30.26
C ASP A 204 11.74 -10.12 -29.13
N GLU A 205 11.65 -11.11 -28.27
CA GLU A 205 10.80 -11.04 -27.08
C GLU A 205 11.32 -9.98 -26.10
N LEU A 206 12.63 -9.88 -25.88
CA LEU A 206 13.22 -8.78 -25.09
C LEU A 206 12.91 -7.41 -25.68
N ARG A 207 12.93 -7.25 -27.01
CA ARG A 207 12.52 -6.00 -27.67
C ARG A 207 11.01 -5.74 -27.49
N LYS A 208 10.16 -6.77 -27.48
CA LYS A 208 8.73 -6.63 -27.19
C LYS A 208 8.50 -6.20 -25.74
N ILE A 209 9.20 -6.82 -24.77
CA ILE A 209 9.20 -6.42 -23.36
C ILE A 209 9.56 -4.92 -23.24
N ASP A 210 10.66 -4.47 -23.85
CA ASP A 210 11.05 -3.07 -23.82
C ASP A 210 9.97 -2.13 -24.37
N ARG A 211 9.35 -2.49 -25.52
CA ARG A 211 8.27 -1.70 -26.11
C ARG A 211 7.07 -1.58 -25.18
N ARG A 212 6.65 -2.68 -24.54
CA ARG A 212 5.52 -2.69 -23.60
C ARG A 212 5.81 -1.85 -22.36
N ILE A 213 7.02 -1.95 -21.82
CA ILE A 213 7.43 -1.09 -20.70
C ILE A 213 7.41 0.38 -21.12
N ASN A 214 7.99 0.75 -22.26
CA ASN A 214 7.98 2.13 -22.71
C ASN A 214 6.57 2.66 -22.92
N ALA A 215 5.66 1.88 -23.52
CA ALA A 215 4.26 2.28 -23.70
C ALA A 215 3.57 2.56 -22.36
N ALA A 216 3.79 1.76 -21.32
CA ALA A 216 3.25 2.03 -20.00
C ALA A 216 3.86 3.30 -19.37
N LEU A 217 5.17 3.51 -19.54
CA LEU A 217 5.83 4.73 -19.04
C LEU A 217 5.37 6.00 -19.76
N ASP A 218 4.97 5.90 -21.04
CA ASP A 218 4.39 7.01 -21.82
C ASP A 218 3.00 7.38 -21.30
N GLU A 219 2.25 6.40 -20.79
CA GLU A 219 0.95 6.61 -20.14
C GLU A 219 1.05 7.07 -18.67
N GLY A 220 2.26 7.32 -18.17
CA GLY A 220 2.46 7.86 -16.82
C GLY A 220 2.60 6.81 -15.71
N PHE A 221 2.83 5.53 -16.04
CA PHE A 221 3.11 4.54 -15.01
C PHE A 221 4.39 4.89 -14.22
N LEU A 222 4.39 4.56 -12.93
CA LEU A 222 5.47 4.85 -11.98
C LEU A 222 6.81 4.20 -12.36
N GLY A 223 6.73 3.04 -12.99
CA GLY A 223 7.87 2.22 -13.33
C GLY A 223 7.48 0.75 -13.47
N VAL A 224 8.38 -0.12 -13.05
CA VAL A 224 8.17 -1.57 -13.10
C VAL A 224 8.29 -2.15 -11.69
N SER A 225 7.32 -2.97 -11.32
CA SER A 225 7.40 -3.82 -10.13
C SER A 225 7.96 -5.19 -10.53
N THR A 226 8.77 -5.78 -9.65
CA THR A 226 9.40 -7.08 -9.91
C THR A 226 9.53 -7.90 -8.64
N MET A 227 9.66 -9.21 -8.78
CA MET A 227 9.76 -10.15 -7.68
C MET A 227 10.78 -11.24 -8.00
N THR A 228 11.59 -11.59 -7.03
CA THR A 228 12.57 -12.68 -7.12
C THR A 228 12.40 -13.71 -6.00
N ASN A 229 11.38 -13.55 -5.16
CA ASN A 229 11.09 -14.48 -4.07
C ASN A 229 10.49 -15.78 -4.61
N PRO A 230 11.04 -16.95 -4.28
CA PRO A 230 10.57 -18.24 -4.81
C PRO A 230 9.34 -18.79 -4.06
N TRP A 231 8.88 -18.14 -3.00
CA TRP A 231 7.71 -18.60 -2.25
C TRP A 231 6.40 -18.15 -2.91
N ASP A 232 6.46 -17.11 -3.74
CA ASP A 232 5.29 -16.54 -4.39
C ASP A 232 4.85 -17.42 -5.55
N LYS A 233 3.70 -18.07 -5.39
CA LYS A 233 3.20 -19.12 -6.27
C LYS A 233 1.92 -18.68 -6.98
N MET A 234 1.76 -19.19 -8.20
CA MET A 234 0.54 -19.05 -8.98
C MET A 234 -0.51 -20.06 -8.58
N ASP A 235 -1.74 -19.74 -8.90
CA ASP A 235 -2.89 -20.63 -8.85
C ASP A 235 -3.26 -21.15 -10.25
N GLY A 236 -4.48 -21.69 -10.40
CA GLY A 236 -5.07 -22.17 -11.65
C GLY A 236 -4.67 -23.61 -12.01
N ASP A 237 -5.44 -24.21 -12.89
CA ASP A 237 -5.29 -25.64 -13.23
C ASP A 237 -4.06 -25.91 -14.11
N ARG A 238 -3.66 -24.94 -14.95
CA ARG A 238 -2.59 -25.11 -15.94
C ARG A 238 -1.19 -25.09 -15.35
N TYR A 239 -0.93 -24.22 -14.37
CA TYR A 239 0.42 -23.93 -13.88
C TYR A 239 0.49 -23.75 -12.36
N ARG A 240 -0.41 -24.39 -11.63
CA ARG A 240 -0.48 -24.36 -10.17
C ARG A 240 0.89 -24.61 -9.52
N SER A 241 1.19 -23.85 -8.48
CA SER A 241 2.42 -23.92 -7.69
C SER A 241 3.70 -23.58 -8.43
N ARG A 242 3.65 -23.12 -9.68
CA ARG A 242 4.83 -22.49 -10.29
C ARG A 242 5.05 -21.11 -9.68
N THR A 243 6.31 -20.71 -9.59
CA THR A 243 6.68 -19.34 -9.18
C THR A 243 6.30 -18.34 -10.26
N LEU A 244 6.11 -17.09 -9.81
CA LEU A 244 5.75 -15.99 -10.71
C LEU A 244 6.77 -15.80 -11.84
N PRO A 245 6.35 -15.36 -13.04
CA PRO A 245 7.23 -15.19 -14.21
C PRO A 245 8.50 -14.37 -13.97
N SER A 246 8.44 -13.28 -13.19
CA SER A 246 9.60 -12.41 -12.92
C SER A 246 10.70 -13.11 -12.14
N THR A 247 10.38 -14.14 -11.33
CA THR A 247 11.36 -14.94 -10.57
C THR A 247 12.35 -15.67 -11.50
N HIS A 248 11.93 -15.96 -12.73
CA HIS A 248 12.76 -16.63 -13.74
C HIS A 248 13.49 -15.66 -14.68
N ALA A 249 13.37 -14.37 -14.46
CA ALA A 249 14.06 -13.38 -15.27
C ALA A 249 15.57 -13.37 -14.99
N SER A 250 16.37 -13.28 -16.06
CA SER A 250 17.83 -13.19 -15.92
C SER A 250 18.27 -11.80 -15.41
N TRP A 251 19.43 -11.73 -14.76
CA TRP A 251 20.02 -10.46 -14.37
C TRP A 251 20.32 -9.54 -15.58
N GLY A 252 20.47 -10.11 -16.77
CA GLY A 252 20.57 -9.37 -18.03
C GLY A 252 19.28 -8.61 -18.33
N GLU A 253 18.13 -9.25 -18.14
CA GLU A 253 16.81 -8.65 -18.31
C GLU A 253 16.56 -7.56 -17.25
N PHE A 254 16.86 -7.82 -15.97
CA PHE A 254 16.78 -6.80 -14.91
C PHE A 254 17.64 -5.56 -15.22
N ARG A 255 18.87 -5.75 -15.71
CA ARG A 255 19.74 -4.63 -16.10
C ARG A 255 19.17 -3.85 -17.29
N ARG A 256 18.47 -4.51 -18.21
CA ARG A 256 17.80 -3.88 -19.35
C ARG A 256 16.66 -2.99 -18.90
N ILE A 257 15.76 -3.54 -18.06
CA ILE A 257 14.66 -2.80 -17.43
C ILE A 257 15.21 -1.60 -16.63
N SER A 258 16.21 -1.83 -15.78
CA SER A 258 16.81 -0.77 -14.97
C SER A 258 17.40 0.38 -15.81
N ARG A 259 17.97 0.10 -17.00
CA ARG A 259 18.45 1.14 -17.92
C ARG A 259 17.29 1.96 -18.50
N LEU A 260 16.16 1.32 -18.86
CA LEU A 260 14.97 2.02 -19.34
C LEU A 260 14.42 2.95 -18.25
N LEU A 261 14.19 2.44 -17.06
CA LEU A 261 13.64 3.20 -15.94
C LEU A 261 14.53 4.38 -15.55
N ARG A 262 15.86 4.19 -15.55
CA ARG A 262 16.83 5.25 -15.26
C ARG A 262 16.77 6.39 -16.28
N ARG A 263 16.65 6.09 -17.57
CA ARG A 263 16.53 7.11 -18.62
C ARG A 263 15.26 7.92 -18.48
N ARG A 264 14.17 7.29 -18.05
CA ARG A 264 12.84 7.88 -17.91
C ARG A 264 12.59 8.47 -16.51
N ASP A 265 13.59 8.41 -15.61
CA ASP A 265 13.48 8.81 -14.19
C ASP A 265 12.26 8.18 -13.48
N ARG A 266 12.13 6.87 -13.64
CA ARG A 266 11.06 6.05 -13.06
C ARG A 266 11.58 5.13 -11.95
N VAL A 267 10.69 4.43 -11.28
CA VAL A 267 10.96 3.60 -10.10
C VAL A 267 11.07 2.12 -10.49
N LEU A 268 12.02 1.42 -9.90
CA LEU A 268 12.04 -0.04 -9.82
C LEU A 268 11.57 -0.44 -8.42
N GLN A 269 10.40 -1.04 -8.32
CA GLN A 269 9.92 -1.67 -7.09
C GLN A 269 10.35 -3.14 -7.11
N GLY A 270 10.74 -3.69 -5.96
CA GLY A 270 11.18 -5.08 -5.89
C GLY A 270 10.84 -5.80 -4.60
N VAL A 271 10.62 -7.12 -4.74
CA VAL A 271 10.59 -8.07 -3.64
C VAL A 271 11.79 -8.99 -3.79
N PRO A 272 12.76 -8.96 -2.87
CA PRO A 272 13.99 -9.75 -3.00
C PRO A 272 13.75 -11.22 -2.64
N ASN A 273 14.66 -12.06 -3.07
CA ASN A 273 14.70 -13.45 -2.63
C ASN A 273 15.03 -13.52 -1.13
N LEU A 274 14.05 -13.85 -0.33
CA LEU A 274 14.19 -13.92 1.14
C LEU A 274 15.08 -15.08 1.60
N ASN A 275 15.28 -16.11 0.76
CA ASN A 275 16.17 -17.22 1.09
C ASN A 275 17.64 -16.83 1.05
N THR A 276 18.08 -16.19 -0.03
CA THR A 276 19.51 -15.92 -0.26
C THR A 276 19.92 -14.52 0.18
N LYS A 277 18.99 -13.55 0.12
CA LYS A 277 19.23 -12.11 0.38
C LYS A 277 20.30 -11.47 -0.54
N VAL A 278 20.85 -12.22 -1.49
CA VAL A 278 21.87 -11.73 -2.44
C VAL A 278 21.31 -10.64 -3.35
N ASP A 279 20.04 -10.78 -3.73
CA ASP A 279 19.33 -9.84 -4.60
C ASP A 279 19.27 -8.43 -4.02
N VAL A 280 19.26 -8.31 -2.70
CA VAL A 280 19.31 -7.02 -2.01
C VAL A 280 20.55 -6.21 -2.43
N ALA A 281 21.70 -6.87 -2.52
CA ALA A 281 22.94 -6.22 -2.99
C ALA A 281 22.83 -5.78 -4.44
N PHE A 282 22.17 -6.58 -5.29
CA PHE A 282 21.90 -6.22 -6.68
C PHE A 282 20.98 -4.99 -6.79
N TYR A 283 19.88 -4.95 -6.05
CA TYR A 283 18.96 -3.81 -6.03
C TYR A 283 19.65 -2.54 -5.51
N ALA A 284 20.41 -2.64 -4.42
CA ALA A 284 21.17 -1.53 -3.87
C ALA A 284 22.21 -0.99 -4.87
N ALA A 285 23.00 -1.88 -5.49
CA ALA A 285 23.96 -1.51 -6.53
C ALA A 285 23.29 -0.92 -7.77
N THR A 286 22.10 -1.41 -8.13
CA THR A 286 21.33 -0.90 -9.26
C THR A 286 20.86 0.53 -9.00
N SER A 287 20.56 0.93 -7.77
CA SER A 287 20.14 2.29 -7.43
C SER A 287 21.25 3.34 -7.61
N THR A 288 22.53 2.94 -7.56
CA THR A 288 23.66 3.86 -7.47
C THR A 288 23.76 4.87 -8.61
N GLY A 289 24.17 6.11 -8.25
CA GLY A 289 24.37 7.24 -9.14
C GLY A 289 25.82 7.54 -9.47
N LEU A 290 26.77 6.68 -9.07
CA LEU A 290 28.17 6.83 -9.44
C LEU A 290 28.35 6.69 -10.96
N PHE A 291 28.87 7.74 -11.60
CA PHE A 291 29.11 7.83 -13.06
C PHE A 291 27.84 7.68 -13.94
N ARG A 292 26.65 7.77 -13.37
CA ARG A 292 25.36 7.68 -14.07
C ARG A 292 24.23 8.33 -13.26
N LYS A 293 23.06 8.60 -13.88
CA LYS A 293 21.87 9.02 -13.11
C LYS A 293 21.49 7.92 -12.09
N PRO A 294 21.15 8.25 -10.84
CA PRO A 294 20.64 7.27 -9.90
C PRO A 294 19.30 6.70 -10.39
N LEU A 295 19.02 5.45 -10.03
CA LEU A 295 17.70 4.85 -10.21
C LEU A 295 16.98 4.85 -8.86
N ARG A 296 15.70 5.27 -8.85
CA ARG A 296 14.85 5.07 -7.68
C ARG A 296 14.53 3.59 -7.54
N VAL A 297 14.90 3.01 -6.40
CA VAL A 297 14.62 1.61 -6.07
C VAL A 297 13.88 1.57 -4.74
N SER A 298 12.69 0.98 -4.75
CA SER A 298 11.87 0.73 -3.57
C SER A 298 11.80 -0.76 -3.31
N LEU A 299 12.25 -1.22 -2.15
CA LEU A 299 12.41 -2.64 -1.87
C LEU A 299 11.57 -3.07 -0.64
N LEU A 300 10.82 -4.14 -0.77
CA LEU A 300 10.06 -4.79 0.31
C LEU A 300 10.99 -5.73 1.08
N ALA A 301 10.96 -5.83 2.41
CA ALA A 301 10.49 -4.87 3.37
C ALA A 301 11.51 -4.73 4.50
N ALA A 302 11.61 -3.55 5.09
CA ALA A 302 12.30 -3.39 6.36
C ALA A 302 11.38 -3.83 7.49
N ALA A 303 11.63 -5.01 8.05
CA ALA A 303 10.83 -5.58 9.12
C ALA A 303 11.71 -6.10 10.26
N ASP A 304 11.16 -6.05 11.46
CA ASP A 304 11.76 -6.67 12.64
C ASP A 304 11.13 -8.06 12.83
N THR A 305 11.59 -9.06 12.05
CA THR A 305 11.05 -10.42 12.09
C THR A 305 11.41 -11.10 13.42
N LEU A 306 10.47 -11.87 13.96
CA LEU A 306 10.73 -12.68 15.16
C LEU A 306 11.63 -13.88 14.83
N ALA A 307 11.55 -14.40 13.62
CA ALA A 307 12.35 -15.51 13.14
C ALA A 307 13.85 -15.21 13.03
N GLU A 308 14.20 -14.02 12.52
CA GLU A 308 15.58 -13.57 12.29
C GLU A 308 15.80 -12.15 12.84
N PRO A 309 15.86 -11.98 14.18
CA PRO A 309 15.91 -10.63 14.79
C PRO A 309 17.13 -9.80 14.43
N TRP A 310 18.19 -10.40 13.92
CA TRP A 310 19.40 -9.69 13.49
C TRP A 310 19.21 -8.89 12.19
N VAL A 311 18.25 -9.29 11.36
CA VAL A 311 18.00 -8.67 10.04
C VAL A 311 17.64 -7.18 10.16
N ASN A 312 16.98 -6.76 11.25
CA ASN A 312 16.66 -5.35 11.44
C ASN A 312 17.90 -4.42 11.49
N ARG A 313 19.10 -4.98 11.71
CA ARG A 313 20.35 -4.22 11.80
C ARG A 313 20.99 -3.91 10.44
N ILE A 314 20.62 -4.61 9.36
CA ILE A 314 21.23 -4.43 8.03
C ILE A 314 20.55 -3.34 7.19
N PHE A 315 19.31 -2.95 7.47
CA PHE A 315 18.57 -2.01 6.63
C PHE A 315 19.24 -0.65 6.55
N ARG A 316 19.65 -0.09 7.71
CA ARG A 316 20.35 1.21 7.75
C ARG A 316 21.70 1.19 7.03
N PRO A 317 22.63 0.25 7.28
CA PRO A 317 23.89 0.17 6.54
C PRO A 317 23.73 0.05 5.03
N ILE A 318 22.77 -0.77 4.57
CA ILE A 318 22.51 -0.95 3.13
C ILE A 318 21.99 0.35 2.52
N ALA A 319 20.99 0.99 3.13
CA ALA A 319 20.46 2.25 2.65
C ALA A 319 21.53 3.36 2.66
N PHE A 320 22.35 3.43 3.70
CA PHE A 320 23.48 4.36 3.78
C PHE A 320 24.51 4.11 2.65
N ALA A 321 24.92 2.88 2.46
CA ALA A 321 25.87 2.52 1.41
C ALA A 321 25.32 2.85 0.01
N ALA A 322 24.06 2.50 -0.25
CA ALA A 322 23.42 2.79 -1.53
C ALA A 322 23.26 4.30 -1.79
N ASN A 323 22.77 5.05 -0.80
CA ASN A 323 22.37 6.44 -0.98
C ASN A 323 23.53 7.43 -0.76
N THR A 324 24.36 7.23 0.27
CA THR A 324 25.43 8.17 0.60
C THR A 324 26.69 7.84 -0.18
N LEU A 325 27.19 6.60 -0.08
CA LEU A 325 28.43 6.21 -0.78
C LEU A 325 28.17 6.01 -2.28
N GLY A 326 27.05 5.35 -2.62
CA GLY A 326 26.65 5.06 -4.00
C GLY A 326 25.94 6.23 -4.70
N LYS A 327 25.63 7.35 -4.01
CA LYS A 327 24.80 8.46 -4.53
C LYS A 327 23.52 7.99 -5.19
N GLY A 328 22.89 6.94 -4.60
CA GLY A 328 21.70 6.29 -5.10
C GLY A 328 20.41 6.95 -4.64
N LYS A 329 19.30 6.32 -5.01
CA LYS A 329 17.93 6.64 -4.53
C LYS A 329 17.26 5.32 -4.12
N PHE A 330 17.72 4.74 -3.04
CA PHE A 330 17.26 3.45 -2.54
C PHE A 330 16.44 3.64 -1.27
N VAL A 331 15.26 3.02 -1.21
CA VAL A 331 14.43 3.01 -0.01
C VAL A 331 13.93 1.60 0.30
N TRP A 332 13.72 1.35 1.58
CA TRP A 332 13.01 0.20 2.11
C TRP A 332 11.58 0.59 2.44
N GLN A 333 10.62 -0.24 2.08
CA GLN A 333 9.24 -0.11 2.55
C GLN A 333 9.11 -0.71 3.95
N HIS A 334 8.36 -0.06 4.83
CA HIS A 334 8.14 -0.49 6.21
C HIS A 334 6.66 -0.40 6.58
N LEU A 335 6.14 -1.47 7.16
CA LEU A 335 4.83 -1.49 7.81
C LEU A 335 4.99 -0.99 9.25
N PRO A 336 4.37 0.14 9.64
CA PRO A 336 4.59 0.76 10.94
C PRO A 336 3.75 0.16 12.07
N THR A 337 3.24 -1.04 11.91
CA THR A 337 2.41 -1.74 12.90
C THR A 337 2.92 -3.17 13.11
N THR A 338 2.49 -3.81 14.18
CA THR A 338 2.75 -5.24 14.39
C THR A 338 2.19 -6.05 13.23
N PHE A 339 3.04 -6.85 12.61
CA PHE A 339 2.65 -7.71 11.51
C PHE A 339 2.06 -9.01 12.08
N LYS A 340 0.76 -8.97 12.37
CA LYS A 340 -0.04 -10.09 12.83
C LYS A 340 -0.84 -10.64 11.67
N VAL A 341 -0.91 -11.97 11.56
CA VAL A 341 -1.62 -12.66 10.49
C VAL A 341 -2.59 -13.69 11.07
N TRP A 342 -3.63 -13.98 10.31
CA TRP A 342 -4.64 -15.00 10.61
C TRP A 342 -4.61 -16.07 9.53
N ALA A 343 -4.94 -17.30 9.91
CA ALA A 343 -5.01 -18.44 9.00
C ALA A 343 -6.26 -19.26 9.26
N ASP A 344 -6.82 -19.80 8.19
CA ASP A 344 -7.88 -20.81 8.21
C ASP A 344 -7.19 -22.17 7.96
N GLY A 345 -7.16 -23.02 8.96
CA GLY A 345 -6.40 -24.27 8.89
C GLY A 345 -4.95 -24.03 8.52
N ILE A 346 -4.51 -24.60 7.40
CA ILE A 346 -3.14 -24.48 6.89
C ILE A 346 -2.99 -23.38 5.82
N ASP A 347 -4.07 -22.69 5.46
CA ASP A 347 -4.06 -21.72 4.35
C ASP A 347 -3.41 -20.39 4.76
N LEU A 348 -2.07 -20.42 4.83
CA LEU A 348 -1.23 -19.25 5.09
C LEU A 348 0.08 -19.36 4.32
N VAL A 349 0.47 -18.27 3.65
CA VAL A 349 1.66 -18.19 2.79
C VAL A 349 2.97 -18.56 3.49
N VAL A 350 3.06 -18.46 4.80
CA VAL A 350 4.27 -18.85 5.56
C VAL A 350 4.61 -20.34 5.42
N PHE A 351 3.65 -21.19 5.10
CA PHE A 351 3.90 -22.61 4.82
C PHE A 351 4.60 -22.86 3.48
N GLU A 352 4.66 -21.86 2.59
CA GLU A 352 5.48 -21.93 1.36
C GLU A 352 6.99 -21.94 1.64
N GLU A 353 7.40 -21.58 2.87
CA GLU A 353 8.82 -21.54 3.25
C GLU A 353 9.49 -22.92 3.23
N PHE A 354 8.75 -24.00 3.38
CA PHE A 354 9.28 -25.34 3.51
C PHE A 354 8.51 -26.40 2.70
N GLY A 355 9.18 -27.53 2.41
CA GLY A 355 8.72 -28.50 1.42
C GLY A 355 7.37 -29.12 1.76
N SER A 356 7.19 -29.58 3.00
CA SER A 356 5.93 -30.20 3.45
C SER A 356 4.76 -29.22 3.46
N GLY A 357 4.99 -27.96 3.85
CA GLY A 357 3.96 -26.92 3.76
C GLY A 357 3.52 -26.65 2.33
N ARG A 358 4.48 -26.55 1.39
CA ARG A 358 4.17 -26.38 -0.04
C ARG A 358 3.34 -27.53 -0.60
N GLU A 359 3.62 -28.78 -0.19
CA GLU A 359 2.87 -29.94 -0.64
C GLU A 359 1.42 -29.87 -0.18
N ALA A 360 1.16 -29.52 1.07
CA ALA A 360 -0.20 -29.33 1.57
C ALA A 360 -0.95 -28.19 0.83
N LEU A 361 -0.27 -27.06 0.62
CA LEU A 361 -0.85 -25.92 -0.10
C LEU A 361 -1.03 -26.17 -1.61
N HIS A 362 -0.36 -27.17 -2.18
CA HIS A 362 -0.58 -27.58 -3.57
C HIS A 362 -1.93 -28.25 -3.77
N LEU A 363 -2.43 -28.99 -2.78
CA LEU A 363 -3.70 -29.67 -2.81
C LEU A 363 -4.84 -28.69 -2.52
N VAL A 364 -5.77 -28.58 -3.46
CA VAL A 364 -6.99 -27.74 -3.33
C VAL A 364 -8.12 -28.56 -2.76
N ASP A 365 -8.21 -29.83 -3.19
CA ASP A 365 -9.22 -30.75 -2.68
C ASP A 365 -8.98 -31.03 -1.21
N GLU A 366 -9.95 -30.70 -0.39
CA GLU A 366 -9.85 -30.83 1.08
C GLU A 366 -9.70 -32.28 1.51
N MET A 367 -10.35 -33.22 0.83
CA MET A 367 -10.26 -34.65 1.16
C MET A 367 -8.84 -35.17 0.88
N ALA A 368 -8.30 -34.86 -0.31
CA ALA A 368 -6.93 -35.24 -0.65
C ALA A 368 -5.88 -34.58 0.28
N ARG A 369 -6.16 -33.36 0.72
CA ARG A 369 -5.31 -32.66 1.71
C ARG A 369 -5.37 -33.35 3.07
N THR A 370 -6.55 -33.68 3.56
CA THR A 370 -6.75 -34.41 4.81
C THR A 370 -6.04 -35.77 4.78
N ASP A 371 -6.23 -36.56 3.69
CA ASP A 371 -5.54 -37.84 3.49
C ASP A 371 -4.00 -37.68 3.55
N LEU A 372 -3.45 -36.60 3.00
CA LEU A 372 -2.03 -36.30 3.08
C LEU A 372 -1.60 -35.99 4.53
N LEU A 373 -2.34 -35.14 5.24
CA LEU A 373 -2.02 -34.70 6.59
C LEU A 373 -2.10 -35.82 7.64
N GLU A 374 -2.90 -36.87 7.39
CA GLU A 374 -3.02 -38.04 8.24
C GLU A 374 -1.85 -39.02 8.08
N GLN A 375 -1.13 -39.00 6.93
CA GLN A 375 -0.04 -39.92 6.67
C GLN A 375 1.14 -39.72 7.64
N GLU A 376 1.54 -40.78 8.35
CA GLU A 376 2.68 -40.73 9.27
C GLU A 376 3.99 -40.31 8.57
N SER A 377 4.17 -40.70 7.31
CA SER A 377 5.33 -40.29 6.50
C SER A 377 5.36 -38.77 6.26
N TYR A 378 4.20 -38.17 6.00
CA TYR A 378 4.06 -36.73 5.85
C TYR A 378 4.28 -36.00 7.19
N ARG A 379 3.68 -36.47 8.28
CA ARG A 379 3.82 -35.90 9.62
C ARG A 379 5.28 -35.89 10.08
N ARG A 380 6.04 -36.96 9.83
CA ARG A 380 7.51 -36.99 10.07
C ARG A 380 8.26 -35.97 9.20
N TRP A 381 7.86 -35.80 7.95
CA TRP A 381 8.44 -34.76 7.09
C TRP A 381 8.11 -33.37 7.59
N PHE A 382 6.86 -33.09 7.95
CA PHE A 382 6.42 -31.79 8.48
C PHE A 382 7.16 -31.45 9.79
N ARG A 383 7.25 -32.37 10.75
CA ARG A 383 8.04 -32.20 11.99
C ARG A 383 9.49 -31.83 11.69
N ARG A 384 10.15 -32.55 10.81
CA ARG A 384 11.54 -32.28 10.42
C ARG A 384 11.72 -30.91 9.80
N ASP A 385 10.82 -30.48 8.92
CA ASP A 385 10.86 -29.17 8.29
C ASP A 385 10.57 -28.06 9.32
N PHE A 386 9.62 -28.29 10.21
CA PHE A 386 9.25 -27.37 11.28
C PHE A 386 10.41 -27.13 12.25
N GLU A 387 11.12 -28.17 12.70
CA GLU A 387 12.23 -28.12 13.65
C GLU A 387 13.55 -27.62 13.06
N LYS A 388 13.64 -27.51 11.72
CA LYS A 388 14.90 -27.16 11.05
C LYS A 388 15.36 -25.74 11.42
N ARG A 389 16.35 -25.64 12.31
CA ARG A 389 16.85 -24.39 12.91
C ARG A 389 17.50 -23.44 11.88
N PHE A 390 18.25 -23.96 10.93
CA PHE A 390 19.04 -23.19 9.96
C PHE A 390 18.38 -23.18 8.58
N SER A 391 17.10 -22.83 8.50
CA SER A 391 16.42 -22.57 7.22
C SER A 391 16.06 -21.08 7.13
N PRO A 392 16.17 -20.46 5.94
CA PRO A 392 15.60 -19.15 5.71
C PRO A 392 14.10 -19.18 6.05
N ARG A 393 13.65 -18.21 6.84
CA ARG A 393 12.26 -18.15 7.29
C ARG A 393 11.85 -16.73 7.66
N VAL A 394 10.58 -16.46 7.54
CA VAL A 394 9.93 -15.23 7.99
C VAL A 394 9.11 -15.53 9.25
N TRP A 395 8.44 -16.70 9.29
CA TRP A 395 7.71 -17.14 10.46
C TRP A 395 8.65 -17.85 11.47
N HIS A 396 8.53 -17.49 12.75
CA HIS A 396 9.36 -18.06 13.83
C HIS A 396 9.07 -19.53 14.14
N ARG A 397 7.93 -20.06 13.68
CA ARG A 397 7.49 -21.45 13.87
C ARG A 397 7.31 -21.81 15.35
N ASP A 398 6.75 -20.88 16.11
CA ASP A 398 6.43 -21.07 17.53
C ASP A 398 4.93 -21.18 17.69
N PHE A 399 4.45 -22.36 18.02
CA PHE A 399 3.04 -22.61 18.24
C PHE A 399 2.53 -22.12 19.62
N ASP A 400 3.41 -21.66 20.51
CA ASP A 400 3.00 -20.92 21.71
C ASP A 400 2.54 -19.49 21.39
N ASP A 401 2.88 -18.95 20.19
CA ASP A 401 2.32 -17.70 19.64
C ASP A 401 1.11 -17.93 18.71
N ALA A 402 0.77 -19.18 18.39
CA ALA A 402 -0.36 -19.51 17.53
C ALA A 402 -1.67 -19.59 18.33
N LEU A 403 -2.36 -18.44 18.50
CA LEU A 403 -3.60 -18.33 19.28
C LEU A 403 -4.80 -18.76 18.44
N ILE A 404 -5.62 -19.67 18.95
CA ILE A 404 -6.87 -20.11 18.34
C ILE A 404 -7.94 -19.03 18.57
N VAL A 405 -8.50 -18.47 17.49
CA VAL A 405 -9.47 -17.38 17.54
C VAL A 405 -10.89 -17.81 17.14
N ALA A 406 -11.01 -18.92 16.41
CA ALA A 406 -12.29 -19.58 16.14
C ALA A 406 -12.05 -21.07 15.91
N CYS A 407 -12.98 -21.89 16.37
CA CYS A 407 -12.98 -23.34 16.21
C CYS A 407 -14.38 -23.87 16.52
N PRO A 408 -14.88 -24.92 15.83
CA PRO A 408 -16.12 -25.59 16.19
C PRO A 408 -16.16 -26.09 17.64
N ASP A 409 -15.00 -26.50 18.17
CA ASP A 409 -14.83 -26.76 19.60
C ASP A 409 -14.50 -25.44 20.33
N GLU A 410 -15.51 -24.79 20.90
CA GLU A 410 -15.37 -23.52 21.61
C GLU A 410 -14.41 -23.60 22.81
N SER A 411 -14.17 -24.79 23.36
CA SER A 411 -13.24 -24.96 24.49
C SER A 411 -11.78 -24.69 24.10
N LEU A 412 -11.45 -24.75 22.82
CA LEU A 412 -10.12 -24.48 22.28
C LEU A 412 -9.90 -22.97 22.00
N VAL A 413 -10.96 -22.18 21.88
CA VAL A 413 -10.86 -20.75 21.59
C VAL A 413 -10.16 -20.03 22.76
N GLY A 414 -9.16 -19.22 22.44
CA GLY A 414 -8.34 -18.52 23.42
C GLY A 414 -7.13 -19.32 23.94
N GLN A 415 -7.02 -20.61 23.60
CA GLN A 415 -5.80 -21.40 23.83
C GLN A 415 -4.80 -21.20 22.67
N THR A 416 -3.53 -21.46 22.93
CA THR A 416 -2.53 -21.59 21.86
C THR A 416 -2.48 -23.04 21.36
N VAL A 417 -2.02 -23.23 20.13
CA VAL A 417 -1.75 -24.59 19.61
C VAL A 417 -0.73 -25.31 20.50
N GLY A 418 0.22 -24.58 21.10
CA GLY A 418 1.18 -25.11 22.09
C GLY A 418 0.49 -25.60 23.36
N ASP A 419 -0.55 -24.92 23.86
CA ASP A 419 -1.37 -25.37 25.01
C ASP A 419 -2.07 -26.69 24.69
N VAL A 420 -2.72 -26.76 23.52
CA VAL A 420 -3.39 -27.98 23.05
C VAL A 420 -2.40 -29.14 22.94
N ALA A 421 -1.21 -28.89 22.39
CA ALA A 421 -0.15 -29.90 22.28
C ALA A 421 0.27 -30.44 23.64
N ARG A 422 0.45 -29.57 24.64
CA ARG A 422 0.77 -29.95 26.01
C ARG A 422 -0.36 -30.78 26.65
N ALA A 423 -1.58 -30.35 26.50
CA ALA A 423 -2.77 -31.04 27.03
C ALA A 423 -2.93 -32.46 26.44
N ARG A 424 -2.76 -32.56 25.10
CA ARG A 424 -2.83 -33.84 24.36
C ARG A 424 -1.56 -34.69 24.48
N LYS A 425 -0.47 -34.18 25.09
CA LYS A 425 0.87 -34.81 25.17
C LYS A 425 1.44 -35.16 23.79
N LEU A 426 1.25 -34.25 22.82
CA LEU A 426 1.69 -34.42 21.46
C LEU A 426 2.84 -33.45 21.14
N HIS A 427 3.58 -33.75 20.06
CA HIS A 427 4.48 -32.77 19.47
C HIS A 427 3.66 -31.60 18.92
N PRO A 428 4.09 -30.31 19.07
CA PRO A 428 3.28 -29.16 18.62
C PRO A 428 2.88 -29.21 17.14
N ALA A 429 3.75 -29.72 16.27
CA ALA A 429 3.43 -29.89 14.86
C ALA A 429 2.33 -30.94 14.63
N ASP A 430 2.29 -32.02 15.42
CA ASP A 430 1.26 -33.04 15.30
C ASP A 430 -0.08 -32.54 15.83
N ALA A 431 -0.08 -31.85 16.98
CA ALA A 431 -1.29 -31.24 17.52
C ALA A 431 -1.88 -30.22 16.53
N TYR A 432 -1.04 -29.44 15.85
CA TYR A 432 -1.48 -28.52 14.79
C TYR A 432 -2.09 -29.27 13.62
N LEU A 433 -1.44 -30.33 13.11
CA LEU A 433 -1.98 -31.12 12.00
C LEU A 433 -3.28 -31.85 12.39
N ASP A 434 -3.41 -32.31 13.65
CA ASP A 434 -4.67 -32.89 14.15
C ASP A 434 -5.80 -31.86 14.13
N LEU A 435 -5.55 -30.62 14.57
CA LEU A 435 -6.55 -29.54 14.52
C LEU A 435 -6.97 -29.22 13.08
N VAL A 436 -6.00 -29.22 12.15
CA VAL A 436 -6.29 -28.99 10.72
C VAL A 436 -7.11 -30.14 10.12
N VAL A 437 -6.80 -31.40 10.46
CA VAL A 437 -7.54 -32.58 10.01
C VAL A 437 -8.95 -32.60 10.61
N GLU A 438 -9.08 -32.28 11.90
CA GLU A 438 -10.34 -32.35 12.63
C GLU A 438 -11.34 -31.25 12.23
N TYR A 439 -10.84 -30.01 11.99
CA TYR A 439 -11.70 -28.83 11.80
C TYR A 439 -11.52 -28.12 10.45
N GLY A 440 -10.55 -28.52 9.64
CA GLY A 440 -10.32 -27.92 8.32
C GLY A 440 -10.10 -26.41 8.37
N THR A 441 -10.83 -25.70 7.51
CA THR A 441 -10.82 -24.22 7.44
C THR A 441 -11.60 -23.53 8.56
N ASP A 442 -12.41 -24.26 9.33
CA ASP A 442 -13.12 -23.72 10.50
C ASP A 442 -12.19 -23.57 11.72
N PHE A 443 -11.01 -24.19 11.69
CA PHE A 443 -9.93 -23.92 12.62
C PHE A 443 -9.20 -22.64 12.23
N ARG A 444 -9.52 -21.54 12.92
CA ARG A 444 -8.91 -20.23 12.66
C ARG A 444 -7.96 -19.85 13.80
N TRP A 445 -6.75 -19.47 13.44
CA TRP A 445 -5.72 -19.08 14.39
C TRP A 445 -4.93 -17.86 13.92
N THR A 446 -4.16 -17.25 14.81
CA THR A 446 -3.39 -16.03 14.54
C THR A 446 -1.98 -16.13 15.12
N THR A 447 -1.01 -15.51 14.46
CA THR A 447 0.39 -15.45 14.91
C THR A 447 1.05 -14.14 14.52
N THR A 448 2.14 -13.79 15.20
CA THR A 448 2.90 -12.57 14.93
C THR A 448 4.12 -12.88 14.08
N ILE A 449 4.26 -12.24 12.94
CA ILE A 449 5.39 -12.41 12.01
C ILE A 449 6.51 -11.44 12.33
N ALA A 450 6.18 -10.14 12.50
CA ALA A 450 7.20 -9.09 12.63
C ALA A 450 6.68 -7.86 13.39
N ASN A 451 7.60 -6.94 13.69
CA ASN A 451 7.36 -5.60 14.26
C ASN A 451 6.69 -5.58 15.65
N ALA A 452 6.72 -6.69 16.37
CA ALA A 452 6.17 -6.77 17.73
C ALA A 452 6.99 -5.95 18.74
N ARG A 453 8.29 -5.76 18.48
CA ARG A 453 9.19 -5.02 19.38
C ARG A 453 9.11 -3.51 19.11
N GLU A 454 8.24 -2.81 19.82
CA GLU A 454 7.94 -1.38 19.60
C GLU A 454 9.19 -0.50 19.47
N LYS A 455 10.20 -0.69 20.36
CA LYS A 455 11.46 0.08 20.30
C LYS A 455 12.23 -0.12 18.98
N VAL A 456 12.18 -1.33 18.40
CA VAL A 456 12.84 -1.63 17.14
C VAL A 456 12.05 -1.04 15.98
N ALA A 457 10.73 -1.22 15.98
CA ALA A 457 9.84 -0.65 14.97
C ALA A 457 9.91 0.89 14.96
N ASN A 458 9.98 1.56 16.13
CA ASN A 458 10.20 3.00 16.24
C ASN A 458 11.57 3.42 15.65
N ARG A 459 12.62 2.63 15.88
CA ARG A 459 13.94 2.86 15.27
C ARG A 459 13.90 2.72 13.74
N LEU A 460 13.21 1.71 13.21
CA LEU A 460 13.04 1.53 11.77
C LEU A 460 12.28 2.70 11.16
N ALA A 461 11.17 3.12 11.76
CA ALA A 461 10.35 4.23 11.28
C ALA A 461 11.15 5.55 11.10
N ARG A 462 12.11 5.85 11.99
CA ARG A 462 12.98 7.05 11.89
C ARG A 462 14.27 6.84 11.09
N THR A 463 14.52 5.63 10.57
CA THR A 463 15.77 5.34 9.85
C THR A 463 15.74 5.99 8.47
N PRO A 464 16.76 6.81 8.10
CA PRO A 464 16.88 7.35 6.74
C PRO A 464 16.93 6.23 5.70
N GLY A 465 16.14 6.39 4.62
CA GLY A 465 16.00 5.38 3.59
C GLY A 465 15.03 4.24 3.95
N VAL A 466 14.27 4.39 5.03
CA VAL A 466 13.08 3.58 5.32
C VAL A 466 11.85 4.46 5.18
N THR A 467 10.96 4.12 4.26
CA THR A 467 9.69 4.82 3.98
C THR A 467 8.51 4.07 4.59
N ILE A 468 7.46 4.80 4.94
CA ILE A 468 6.24 4.25 5.55
C ILE A 468 5.07 4.49 4.60
N GLY A 469 4.49 3.45 4.07
CA GLY A 469 3.43 3.52 3.06
C GLY A 469 3.15 2.12 2.50
N PHE A 470 3.10 1.13 3.37
CA PHE A 470 2.91 -0.25 3.02
C PHE A 470 1.76 -0.82 3.86
N SER A 471 0.64 -1.14 3.23
CA SER A 471 -0.51 -1.79 3.88
C SER A 471 -0.80 -3.20 3.38
N ASP A 472 -0.39 -3.51 2.16
CA ASP A 472 -0.79 -4.72 1.43
C ASP A 472 -2.31 -4.82 1.20
N ALA A 473 -3.00 -3.68 1.20
CA ALA A 473 -4.45 -3.62 1.05
C ALA A 473 -4.89 -4.15 -0.32
N GLY A 474 -6.00 -4.88 -0.35
CA GLY A 474 -6.50 -5.57 -1.55
C GLY A 474 -5.94 -6.97 -1.75
N ALA A 475 -4.97 -7.40 -0.92
CA ALA A 475 -4.45 -8.76 -0.84
C ALA A 475 -4.75 -9.38 0.52
N HIS A 476 -4.59 -10.71 0.61
CA HIS A 476 -4.64 -11.44 1.87
C HIS A 476 -5.87 -11.12 2.73
N LEU A 477 -7.01 -10.93 2.10
CA LEU A 477 -8.22 -10.32 2.67
C LEU A 477 -8.63 -10.91 4.02
N ARG A 478 -8.49 -12.23 4.22
CA ARG A 478 -8.80 -12.90 5.49
C ARG A 478 -7.58 -13.10 6.39
N ASN A 479 -6.37 -12.78 5.89
CA ASN A 479 -5.14 -13.04 6.63
C ASN A 479 -4.60 -11.80 7.34
N MET A 480 -4.91 -10.58 6.89
CA MET A 480 -4.40 -9.36 7.49
C MET A 480 -5.29 -8.13 7.23
N ALA A 481 -5.13 -7.09 8.05
CA ALA A 481 -5.85 -5.83 7.92
C ALA A 481 -4.95 -4.68 8.38
N PHE A 482 -4.30 -4.01 7.42
CA PHE A 482 -3.40 -2.89 7.70
C PHE A 482 -3.83 -1.58 7.02
N TYR A 483 -5.09 -1.48 6.62
CA TYR A 483 -5.68 -0.28 5.99
C TYR A 483 -5.43 1.00 6.80
N ASN A 484 -5.33 0.87 8.13
CA ASN A 484 -5.14 1.94 9.09
C ASN A 484 -3.66 2.22 9.44
N PHE A 485 -2.70 1.73 8.65
CA PHE A 485 -1.25 1.85 8.94
C PHE A 485 -0.81 3.28 9.26
N GLY A 486 -1.36 4.27 8.56
CA GLY A 486 -1.06 5.69 8.77
C GLY A 486 -1.50 6.17 10.15
N ILE A 487 -2.73 5.85 10.53
CA ILE A 487 -3.27 6.15 11.87
C ILE A 487 -2.48 5.44 12.97
N ARG A 488 -2.07 4.19 12.73
CA ARG A 488 -1.24 3.43 13.69
C ARG A 488 0.14 4.05 13.90
N LEU A 489 0.74 4.64 12.86
CA LEU A 489 1.97 5.42 13.05
C LEU A 489 1.72 6.65 13.91
N LEU A 490 0.69 7.45 13.58
CA LEU A 490 0.35 8.67 14.31
C LEU A 490 0.02 8.37 15.78
N GLU A 491 -0.74 7.30 16.05
CA GLU A 491 -1.02 6.82 17.41
C GLU A 491 0.27 6.54 18.20
N ARG A 492 1.20 5.78 17.61
CA ARG A 492 2.48 5.45 18.25
C ARG A 492 3.33 6.68 18.52
N VAL A 493 3.37 7.64 17.58
CA VAL A 493 4.08 8.90 17.73
C VAL A 493 3.45 9.74 18.84
N HIS A 494 2.13 9.90 18.82
CA HIS A 494 1.39 10.66 19.83
C HIS A 494 1.57 10.06 21.24
N ARG A 495 1.40 8.76 21.38
CA ARG A 495 1.61 8.04 22.65
C ARG A 495 3.04 8.17 23.16
N ALA A 496 4.05 8.12 22.29
CA ALA A 496 5.45 8.30 22.66
C ALA A 496 5.74 9.73 23.12
N GLN A 497 5.12 10.74 22.52
CA GLN A 497 5.21 12.14 22.92
C GLN A 497 4.59 12.35 24.31
N LEU A 498 3.37 11.82 24.54
CA LEU A 498 2.71 11.89 25.85
C LEU A 498 3.54 11.21 26.97
N LYS A 499 4.25 10.13 26.64
CA LYS A 499 5.16 9.43 27.58
C LYS A 499 6.53 10.09 27.74
N GLY A 500 6.82 11.22 27.07
CA GLY A 500 8.12 11.88 27.11
C GLY A 500 9.26 11.11 26.45
N THR A 501 8.96 10.15 25.58
CA THR A 501 9.93 9.32 24.84
C THR A 501 9.75 9.42 23.33
N PRO A 502 9.70 10.64 22.74
CA PRO A 502 9.42 10.82 21.33
C PRO A 502 10.52 10.20 20.46
N PHE A 503 10.13 9.60 19.35
CA PHE A 503 11.03 9.09 18.32
C PHE A 503 10.87 9.82 16.98
N LEU A 504 9.74 10.47 16.75
CA LEU A 504 9.42 11.41 15.67
C LEU A 504 8.58 12.55 16.25
N THR A 505 8.65 13.72 15.63
CA THR A 505 7.63 14.75 15.78
C THR A 505 6.39 14.41 14.97
N THR A 506 5.25 15.03 15.27
CA THR A 506 4.02 14.86 14.48
C THR A 506 4.23 15.29 13.02
N GLY A 507 4.93 16.42 12.79
CA GLY A 507 5.26 16.89 11.45
C GLY A 507 6.11 15.89 10.66
N GLU A 508 7.14 15.30 11.29
CA GLU A 508 7.96 14.25 10.67
C GLU A 508 7.14 12.99 10.34
N ALA A 509 6.21 12.59 11.21
CA ALA A 509 5.35 11.45 10.97
C ALA A 509 4.40 11.71 9.78
N VAL A 510 3.79 12.90 9.73
CA VAL A 510 2.97 13.33 8.58
C VAL A 510 3.79 13.33 7.30
N TYR A 511 5.01 13.89 7.30
CA TYR A 511 5.89 13.88 6.13
C TYR A 511 6.16 12.46 5.62
N LYS A 512 6.42 11.52 6.53
CA LYS A 512 6.66 10.10 6.17
C LYS A 512 5.45 9.41 5.54
N LEU A 513 4.24 9.81 5.91
CA LEU A 513 3.01 9.26 5.34
C LEU A 513 2.56 9.95 4.05
N THR A 514 3.16 11.09 3.72
CA THR A 514 2.66 11.98 2.66
C THR A 514 3.79 12.44 1.74
N GLY A 515 4.46 13.54 2.06
CA GLY A 515 5.42 14.22 1.21
C GLY A 515 6.67 13.41 0.89
N GLU A 516 7.22 12.61 1.83
CA GLU A 516 8.38 11.74 1.55
C GLU A 516 8.08 10.76 0.41
N LEU A 517 6.86 10.20 0.43
CA LEU A 517 6.42 9.24 -0.56
C LEU A 517 6.13 9.92 -1.91
N ALA A 518 5.39 11.02 -1.88
CA ALA A 518 5.08 11.79 -3.08
C ALA A 518 6.35 12.27 -3.82
N ASP A 519 7.36 12.74 -3.09
CA ASP A 519 8.66 13.15 -3.65
C ASP A 519 9.41 11.96 -4.25
N PHE A 520 9.41 10.82 -3.56
CA PHE A 520 10.11 9.63 -4.03
C PHE A 520 9.48 9.09 -5.32
N TYR A 521 8.14 8.97 -5.36
CA TYR A 521 7.41 8.45 -6.51
C TYR A 521 7.11 9.53 -7.57
N ARG A 522 7.35 10.81 -7.26
CA ARG A 522 7.08 11.99 -8.10
C ARG A 522 5.61 12.10 -8.47
N LEU A 523 4.78 12.15 -7.46
CA LEU A 523 3.33 12.28 -7.56
C LEU A 523 2.86 13.68 -7.18
N ASP A 524 1.80 14.15 -7.83
CA ASP A 524 1.06 15.34 -7.43
C ASP A 524 0.13 14.99 -6.23
N ALA A 525 0.75 14.79 -5.06
CA ALA A 525 0.09 14.39 -3.82
C ALA A 525 0.94 14.78 -2.59
N GLY A 526 0.42 14.53 -1.40
CA GLY A 526 1.16 14.57 -0.15
C GLY A 526 1.62 15.94 0.31
N ARG A 527 1.02 17.03 -0.20
CA ARG A 527 1.31 18.42 0.18
C ARG A 527 0.03 19.19 0.47
N LEU A 528 0.03 19.94 1.55
CA LEU A 528 -1.03 20.88 1.90
C LEU A 528 -0.48 22.30 1.77
N GLN A 529 -0.60 22.86 0.58
CA GLN A 529 -0.12 24.19 0.22
C GLN A 529 -1.06 24.85 -0.78
N VAL A 530 -1.09 26.17 -0.81
CA VAL A 530 -1.93 26.91 -1.76
C VAL A 530 -1.57 26.54 -3.19
N GLY A 531 -2.59 26.21 -3.98
CA GLY A 531 -2.49 25.73 -5.35
C GLY A 531 -2.32 24.21 -5.49
N ALA A 532 -2.11 23.48 -4.40
CA ALA A 532 -2.09 22.02 -4.44
C ALA A 532 -3.51 21.44 -4.52
N ARG A 533 -3.63 20.24 -5.04
CA ARG A 533 -4.86 19.45 -4.99
C ARG A 533 -5.33 19.30 -3.54
N ALA A 534 -6.61 19.44 -3.32
CA ALA A 534 -7.20 19.36 -1.98
C ALA A 534 -7.48 17.92 -1.57
N ASP A 535 -6.42 17.17 -1.29
CA ASP A 535 -6.44 15.85 -0.66
C ASP A 535 -6.00 16.03 0.78
N VAL A 536 -6.95 16.03 1.72
CA VAL A 536 -6.74 16.45 3.11
C VAL A 536 -7.38 15.46 4.07
N VAL A 537 -6.71 15.22 5.20
CA VAL A 537 -7.25 14.41 6.30
C VAL A 537 -7.29 15.25 7.57
N VAL A 538 -8.43 15.20 8.24
CA VAL A 538 -8.60 15.78 9.57
C VAL A 538 -8.51 14.65 10.59
N VAL A 539 -7.42 14.61 11.34
CA VAL A 539 -7.14 13.58 12.36
C VAL A 539 -7.53 14.13 13.73
N ASP A 540 -8.29 13.36 14.48
CA ASP A 540 -8.61 13.66 15.86
C ASP A 540 -7.62 12.96 16.81
N PRO A 541 -6.72 13.71 17.49
CA PRO A 541 -5.74 13.10 18.40
C PRO A 541 -6.36 12.35 19.58
N SER A 542 -7.60 12.71 19.97
CA SER A 542 -8.31 12.00 21.05
C SER A 542 -8.71 10.58 20.68
N GLY A 543 -8.82 10.27 19.37
CA GLY A 543 -9.04 8.94 18.85
C GLY A 543 -7.76 8.11 18.67
N LEU A 544 -6.58 8.69 18.96
CA LEU A 544 -5.28 8.01 18.89
C LEU A 544 -4.87 7.43 20.27
N ASP A 545 -5.81 6.85 20.99
CA ASP A 545 -5.65 6.37 22.37
C ASP A 545 -5.07 4.96 22.49
N GLY A 546 -5.01 4.21 21.40
CA GLY A 546 -4.54 2.81 21.38
C GLY A 546 -5.57 1.84 21.91
N GLU A 547 -6.78 2.29 22.25
CA GLU A 547 -7.86 1.41 22.65
C GLU A 547 -8.39 0.64 21.44
N SER A 548 -8.23 -0.62 21.55
CA SER A 548 -8.76 -1.76 20.82
C SER A 548 -9.35 -1.49 19.43
N LEU A 549 -8.55 -1.81 18.48
CA LEU A 549 -9.02 -2.14 17.16
C LEU A 549 -9.50 -3.59 17.20
N GLU A 550 -10.78 -3.79 17.28
CA GLU A 550 -11.35 -5.12 17.11
C GLU A 550 -11.20 -5.54 15.65
N TYR A 551 -10.60 -6.72 15.47
CA TYR A 551 -10.56 -7.36 14.17
C TYR A 551 -11.86 -8.12 13.95
N HIS A 552 -12.56 -7.80 12.88
CA HIS A 552 -13.78 -8.54 12.48
C HIS A 552 -13.80 -8.72 10.96
N GLU A 553 -14.75 -9.51 10.46
CA GLU A 553 -14.89 -9.78 9.04
C GLU A 553 -16.09 -9.05 8.46
N GLU A 554 -15.87 -8.43 7.31
CA GLU A 554 -16.91 -7.79 6.50
C GLU A 554 -17.06 -8.49 5.16
N ALA A 555 -18.28 -8.62 4.66
CA ALA A 555 -18.53 -9.09 3.30
C ALA A 555 -18.32 -7.96 2.29
N MET A 556 -17.81 -8.31 1.13
CA MET A 556 -17.64 -7.42 -0.02
C MET A 556 -18.64 -7.84 -1.11
N ASP A 557 -19.86 -7.32 -1.04
CA ASP A 557 -20.95 -7.71 -1.94
C ASP A 557 -20.61 -7.43 -3.41
N GLU A 558 -19.92 -6.30 -3.67
CA GLU A 558 -19.47 -5.92 -5.00
C GLU A 558 -18.38 -6.84 -5.56
N PHE A 559 -17.74 -7.62 -4.68
CA PHE A 559 -16.70 -8.58 -5.06
C PHE A 559 -17.16 -10.03 -4.80
N GLY A 560 -18.42 -10.33 -5.12
CA GLY A 560 -18.96 -11.68 -5.02
C GLY A 560 -19.16 -12.18 -3.60
N GLY A 561 -19.31 -11.29 -2.63
CA GLY A 561 -19.56 -11.64 -1.23
C GLY A 561 -18.33 -12.20 -0.49
N ILE A 562 -17.12 -12.10 -1.06
CA ILE A 562 -15.91 -12.53 -0.35
C ILE A 562 -15.73 -11.72 0.93
N ARG A 563 -15.21 -12.38 1.98
CA ARG A 563 -15.01 -11.74 3.27
C ARG A 563 -13.61 -11.19 3.40
N ARG A 564 -13.47 -10.05 4.08
CA ARG A 564 -12.19 -9.48 4.46
C ARG A 564 -12.15 -9.11 5.93
N MET A 565 -10.97 -9.18 6.50
CA MET A 565 -10.72 -8.65 7.83
C MET A 565 -10.62 -7.13 7.80
N VAL A 566 -11.17 -6.50 8.81
CA VAL A 566 -11.07 -5.06 9.05
C VAL A 566 -10.77 -4.79 10.52
N ASN A 567 -10.16 -3.65 10.81
CA ASN A 567 -9.91 -3.14 12.16
C ASN A 567 -10.08 -1.62 12.15
N ARG A 568 -11.31 -1.16 12.22
CA ARG A 568 -11.71 0.23 12.02
C ARG A 568 -11.44 1.08 13.25
N ASN A 569 -10.95 2.31 13.04
CA ASN A 569 -10.86 3.35 14.06
C ASN A 569 -11.50 4.65 13.52
N ASP A 570 -12.82 4.72 13.54
CA ASP A 570 -13.58 5.85 13.02
C ASP A 570 -13.47 7.10 13.90
N ARG A 571 -12.95 6.99 15.14
CA ARG A 571 -12.70 8.12 16.04
C ARG A 571 -11.45 8.91 15.64
N ALA A 572 -10.46 8.25 15.04
CA ALA A 572 -9.19 8.88 14.71
C ALA A 572 -9.24 9.77 13.45
N VAL A 573 -10.17 9.52 12.52
CA VAL A 573 -10.32 10.29 11.28
C VAL A 573 -11.67 10.99 11.27
N ALA A 574 -11.65 12.28 11.59
CA ALA A 574 -12.87 13.11 11.62
C ALA A 574 -13.38 13.44 10.21
N ALA A 575 -12.47 13.62 9.25
CA ALA A 575 -12.86 13.81 7.84
C ALA A 575 -11.72 13.40 6.89
N THR A 576 -12.10 12.85 5.72
CA THR A 576 -11.23 12.67 4.56
C THR A 576 -11.79 13.46 3.40
N ILE A 577 -10.95 14.27 2.77
CA ILE A 577 -11.28 15.14 1.64
C ILE A 577 -10.38 14.73 0.48
N ILE A 578 -10.98 14.46 -0.68
CA ILE A 578 -10.27 14.04 -1.89
C ILE A 578 -10.73 14.91 -3.05
N GLY A 579 -9.79 15.60 -3.70
CA GLY A 579 -10.10 16.51 -4.79
C GLY A 579 -11.10 17.61 -4.40
N GLY A 580 -11.10 18.02 -3.11
CA GLY A 580 -12.03 18.99 -2.56
C GLY A 580 -13.39 18.45 -2.12
N HIS A 581 -13.70 17.19 -2.39
CA HIS A 581 -14.92 16.53 -1.93
C HIS A 581 -14.70 15.95 -0.53
N VAL A 582 -15.55 16.29 0.45
CA VAL A 582 -15.59 15.65 1.76
C VAL A 582 -16.24 14.29 1.57
N VAL A 583 -15.42 13.25 1.41
CA VAL A 583 -15.87 11.88 1.07
C VAL A 583 -16.18 11.04 2.30
N TRP A 584 -15.57 11.37 3.43
CA TRP A 584 -15.79 10.71 4.74
C TRP A 584 -15.88 11.77 5.82
N SER A 585 -16.89 11.73 6.65
CA SER A 585 -17.03 12.54 7.87
C SER A 585 -18.04 11.90 8.81
N ASP A 586 -17.87 12.11 10.11
CA ASP A 586 -18.79 11.64 11.15
C ASP A 586 -19.11 10.14 11.08
N GLY A 587 -18.11 9.33 10.71
CA GLY A 587 -18.23 7.88 10.63
C GLY A 587 -18.97 7.37 9.39
N GLN A 588 -19.23 8.21 8.37
CA GLN A 588 -20.01 7.85 7.19
C GLN A 588 -19.37 8.37 5.89
N PHE A 589 -19.56 7.62 4.81
CA PHE A 589 -19.24 8.08 3.47
C PHE A 589 -20.29 9.05 2.95
N ALA A 590 -19.87 9.98 2.10
CA ALA A 590 -20.78 10.85 1.38
C ALA A 590 -21.74 10.02 0.48
N PRO A 591 -23.02 10.43 0.33
CA PRO A 591 -23.94 9.77 -0.59
C PRO A 591 -23.34 9.68 -2.00
N GLY A 592 -23.49 8.53 -2.67
CA GLY A 592 -22.97 8.27 -4.00
C GLY A 592 -21.44 8.09 -4.11
N TYR A 593 -20.72 8.08 -2.98
CA TYR A 593 -19.28 7.84 -2.96
C TYR A 593 -18.93 6.46 -3.56
N GLY A 594 -17.96 6.44 -4.49
CA GLY A 594 -17.49 5.21 -5.14
C GLY A 594 -18.47 4.60 -6.15
N SER A 595 -19.61 5.25 -6.41
CA SER A 595 -20.61 4.78 -7.38
C SER A 595 -21.12 5.88 -8.32
N GLU A 596 -21.43 7.08 -7.83
CA GLU A 596 -22.07 8.15 -8.61
C GLU A 596 -21.07 9.22 -9.05
N PHE A 597 -19.99 9.46 -8.30
CA PHE A 597 -18.98 10.45 -8.64
C PHE A 597 -17.56 9.97 -8.33
N ALA A 598 -16.59 10.50 -9.08
CA ALA A 598 -15.16 10.30 -8.84
C ALA A 598 -14.60 11.46 -8.00
N ALA A 599 -14.09 11.16 -6.81
CA ALA A 599 -13.32 12.12 -6.01
C ALA A 599 -11.82 12.05 -6.37
N GLY A 600 -11.31 10.83 -6.55
CA GLY A 600 -9.97 10.55 -6.99
C GLY A 600 -9.75 10.65 -8.50
N ARG A 601 -8.50 10.51 -8.91
CA ARG A 601 -8.08 10.45 -10.32
C ARG A 601 -6.87 9.56 -10.51
N PHE A 602 -6.54 9.20 -11.74
CA PHE A 602 -5.23 8.62 -12.05
C PHE A 602 -4.14 9.70 -11.91
N LEU A 603 -3.05 9.37 -11.20
CA LEU A 603 -1.88 10.25 -11.02
C LEU A 603 -0.72 9.75 -11.86
N PRO A 604 -0.39 10.43 -12.97
CA PRO A 604 0.78 10.07 -13.76
C PRO A 604 2.08 10.43 -13.02
N ALA A 605 3.08 9.56 -13.15
CA ALA A 605 4.39 9.81 -12.56
C ALA A 605 5.12 10.97 -13.25
N GLY A 606 5.79 11.80 -12.46
CA GLY A 606 6.60 12.91 -12.96
C GLY A 606 6.03 14.30 -12.72
N GLU A 607 4.85 14.40 -12.13
CA GLU A 607 4.14 15.66 -11.84
C GLU A 607 4.27 16.13 -10.38
N ALA A 608 5.35 15.73 -9.68
CA ALA A 608 5.54 16.09 -8.27
C ALA A 608 5.45 17.62 -8.03
N VAL A 609 4.67 18.01 -7.02
CA VAL A 609 4.54 19.40 -6.58
C VAL A 609 5.79 19.81 -5.80
N ALA A 610 6.39 20.94 -6.15
CA ALA A 610 7.51 21.48 -5.40
C ALA A 610 7.06 21.92 -3.98
N PRO A 611 7.76 21.52 -2.91
CA PRO A 611 7.38 21.88 -1.55
C PRO A 611 7.49 23.40 -1.34
N ARG A 612 6.46 23.99 -0.69
CA ARG A 612 6.43 25.37 -0.24
C ARG A 612 6.02 25.38 1.23
N PRO A 613 6.97 25.51 2.18
CA PRO A 613 6.65 25.55 3.60
C PRO A 613 5.65 26.66 3.92
N LEU A 614 4.75 26.42 4.87
CA LEU A 614 3.89 27.44 5.41
C LEU A 614 4.75 28.53 6.04
N ALA A 615 4.44 29.80 5.73
CA ALA A 615 5.14 30.92 6.36
C ALA A 615 4.89 30.89 7.87
N ALA A 616 5.98 30.92 8.66
CA ALA A 616 5.85 31.07 10.10
C ALA A 616 5.04 32.34 10.42
N PRO A 617 4.13 32.34 11.42
CA PRO A 617 3.41 33.54 11.80
C PRO A 617 4.43 34.62 12.16
N ARG A 618 4.32 35.80 11.55
CA ARG A 618 5.15 36.94 11.92
C ARG A 618 4.88 37.22 13.42
N PRO A 619 5.93 37.35 14.26
CA PRO A 619 5.73 37.78 15.63
C PRO A 619 4.94 39.09 15.60
N ALA A 620 3.90 39.19 16.44
CA ALA A 620 3.10 40.40 16.57
C ALA A 620 4.05 41.58 16.80
N GLY A 621 4.09 42.48 15.84
CA GLY A 621 4.98 43.63 15.89
C GLY A 621 4.68 44.45 17.17
N HIS A 622 5.69 44.68 17.97
CA HIS A 622 5.61 45.70 18.99
C HIS A 622 5.19 47.01 18.30
N SER A 623 4.08 47.55 18.71
CA SER A 623 3.64 48.89 18.31
C SER A 623 4.78 49.86 18.57
N VAL A 624 5.41 50.32 17.48
CA VAL A 624 6.34 51.45 17.55
C VAL A 624 5.52 52.66 17.96
N GLY A 625 5.74 53.13 19.20
CA GLY A 625 5.11 54.35 19.72
C GLY A 625 5.38 55.52 18.78
N ILE A 626 4.33 56.23 18.45
CA ILE A 626 4.35 57.49 17.71
C ILE A 626 5.15 58.50 18.59
N PRO A 627 6.24 59.09 18.11
CA PRO A 627 6.89 60.16 18.88
C PRO A 627 5.96 61.37 18.91
N ALA A 628 5.70 61.86 20.12
CA ALA A 628 4.97 63.09 20.35
C ALA A 628 5.67 64.26 19.65
N SER A 629 4.95 65.01 18.84
CA SER A 629 5.37 66.30 18.30
C SER A 629 5.62 67.28 19.41
N SER A 630 6.87 67.70 19.61
CA SER A 630 7.22 68.86 20.41
C SER A 630 6.85 70.14 19.64
N GLN A 631 5.83 70.84 20.09
CA GLN A 631 5.75 72.29 19.88
C GLN A 631 6.77 72.98 20.80
N ALA A 632 7.58 73.78 20.19
CA ALA A 632 8.24 74.89 20.85
C ALA A 632 8.56 75.96 19.82
N GLU A 633 8.10 77.05 20.10
CA GLU A 633 8.42 78.44 19.75
C GLU A 633 9.50 78.70 18.70
#